data_7715811f2dca6011d6c57458738ddcd7
#
_entry.id   7715811f2dca6011d6c57458738ddcd7
#
_cell.length_a   1.000
_cell.length_b   1.000
_cell.length_c   1.000
_cell.angle_alpha   90.00
_cell.angle_beta   90.00
_cell.angle_gamma   90.00
#
_symmetry.space_group_name_H-M   'P 1'
#
loop_
_entity.id
_entity.type
_entity.pdbx_description
1 polymer ?
#
loop_
_entity_poly.entity_id
_entity_poly.type
_entity_poly.pdbx_seq_one_letter_code
_entity_poly.pdbx_strand_id
1 'polypeptide(L)'
;MLNTMQSNTYGIRTELIPLIETFDYLSGRANGERIYINEQEACERHPYLRKKIKEILRKGIEFEKELDEAVHVDESELQYFFKDLSTNCSIARMLIMPYTFMGEAQSGKFFFEELLNMNPQQRIKKMCCHMQNFDSSQNFDYESLVEYVMKLPISGMNKLSIVECCSNYEQNCMRLERFMSPIVKIVDEKLVRFEEDVKKWERDIQEIGDVCTYVSEHSRLKMPKCDFTIFPSIHNGLMLAMSYWDKRICIGEKGCAGEMWLGLGFRDYMESVSNESSTSRVVGIFSGLSDEIRFEILKAIAQRKTMSGGEIADKFGLTRQKVFY
;
A
#
# COMPACT_ATOMS: atom_id res chain seq x y z
N MET A 1 33.22 -19.56 8.50
CA MET A 1 31.97 -20.07 7.89
C MET A 1 31.24 -18.88 7.32
N LEU A 2 31.39 -18.65 6.04
CA LEU A 2 30.67 -17.60 5.29
C LEU A 2 29.22 -18.06 5.14
N ASN A 3 28.31 -17.41 5.85
CA ASN A 3 26.88 -17.53 5.57
C ASN A 3 26.66 -16.97 4.17
N THR A 4 26.48 -17.85 3.21
CA THR A 4 25.93 -17.51 1.90
C THR A 4 24.52 -16.98 2.15
N MET A 5 24.37 -15.64 2.15
CA MET A 5 23.07 -15.01 2.00
C MET A 5 22.51 -15.51 0.68
N GLN A 6 21.44 -16.32 0.72
CA GLN A 6 20.66 -16.63 -0.46
C GLN A 6 20.13 -15.28 -0.96
N SER A 7 20.57 -14.86 -2.15
CA SER A 7 20.04 -13.71 -2.84
C SER A 7 18.54 -13.95 -3.05
N ASN A 8 17.72 -13.03 -2.55
CA ASN A 8 16.29 -13.02 -2.88
C ASN A 8 16.18 -12.88 -4.41
N THR A 9 15.38 -13.73 -5.04
CA THR A 9 15.13 -13.61 -6.48
C THR A 9 14.08 -12.53 -6.68
N TYR A 10 14.42 -11.47 -7.42
CA TYR A 10 13.49 -10.40 -7.72
C TYR A 10 13.06 -10.47 -9.18
N GLY A 11 11.73 -10.38 -9.40
CA GLY A 11 11.22 -9.97 -10.70
C GLY A 11 11.10 -8.44 -10.71
N ILE A 12 11.69 -7.76 -11.70
CA ILE A 12 11.51 -6.32 -11.87
C ILE A 12 10.57 -6.12 -13.06
N ARG A 13 9.49 -5.39 -12.87
CA ARG A 13 8.61 -4.90 -13.93
C ARG A 13 8.96 -3.44 -14.20
N THR A 14 9.09 -3.10 -15.47
CA THR A 14 9.57 -1.78 -15.90
C THR A 14 8.47 -0.94 -16.55
N GLU A 15 7.24 -1.20 -16.18
CA GLU A 15 6.06 -0.50 -16.69
C GLU A 15 5.09 -0.15 -15.57
N LEU A 16 4.49 1.01 -15.69
CA LEU A 16 3.32 1.37 -14.88
C LEU A 16 2.13 0.56 -15.36
N ILE A 17 1.36 0.02 -14.43
CA ILE A 17 0.21 -0.81 -14.76
C ILE A 17 -1.07 0.02 -14.60
N PRO A 18 -1.76 0.39 -15.69
CA PRO A 18 -2.92 1.29 -15.64
C PRO A 18 -4.00 0.84 -14.66
N LEU A 19 -4.24 -0.47 -14.56
CA LEU A 19 -5.20 -1.05 -13.62
C LEU A 19 -4.81 -0.76 -12.16
N ILE A 20 -3.53 -0.91 -11.82
CA ILE A 20 -3.03 -0.70 -10.46
C ILE A 20 -3.00 0.79 -10.10
N GLU A 21 -2.51 1.64 -11.01
CA GLU A 21 -2.55 3.09 -10.80
C GLU A 21 -4.00 3.61 -10.66
N THR A 22 -4.96 3.01 -11.40
CA THR A 22 -6.38 3.29 -11.23
C THR A 22 -6.89 2.84 -9.87
N PHE A 23 -6.49 1.64 -9.44
CA PHE A 23 -6.85 1.11 -8.12
C PHE A 23 -6.36 2.04 -6.99
N ASP A 24 -5.08 2.44 -7.05
CA ASP A 24 -4.47 3.29 -6.03
C ASP A 24 -5.11 4.69 -6.02
N TYR A 25 -5.40 5.27 -7.20
CA TYR A 25 -6.12 6.53 -7.32
C TYR A 25 -7.52 6.46 -6.67
N LEU A 26 -8.30 5.41 -6.98
CA LEU A 26 -9.65 5.25 -6.43
C LEU A 26 -9.63 4.95 -4.93
N SER A 27 -8.69 4.14 -4.48
CA SER A 27 -8.48 3.88 -3.04
C SER A 27 -8.11 5.16 -2.29
N GLY A 28 -7.19 5.94 -2.83
CA GLY A 28 -6.80 7.24 -2.27
C GLY A 28 -7.98 8.20 -2.21
N ARG A 29 -8.81 8.26 -3.26
CA ARG A 29 -10.00 9.09 -3.31
C ARG A 29 -11.06 8.68 -2.28
N ALA A 30 -11.31 7.37 -2.13
CA ALA A 30 -12.29 6.84 -1.17
C ALA A 30 -11.87 7.03 0.30
N ASN A 31 -10.56 6.99 0.58
CA ASN A 31 -10.02 6.99 1.94
C ASN A 31 -9.36 8.32 2.35
N GLY A 32 -9.24 9.27 1.43
CA GLY A 32 -8.58 10.55 1.68
C GLY A 32 -7.05 10.45 1.69
N GLU A 33 -6.49 9.39 1.11
CA GLU A 33 -5.05 9.16 0.99
C GLU A 33 -4.58 9.69 -0.37
N ARG A 34 -4.14 10.95 -0.41
CA ARG A 34 -3.77 11.64 -1.65
C ARG A 34 -2.27 11.93 -1.68
N ILE A 35 -1.68 11.98 -2.87
CA ILE A 35 -0.24 12.29 -3.02
C ILE A 35 0.13 13.63 -2.38
N TYR A 36 -0.74 14.64 -2.48
CA TYR A 36 -0.48 15.94 -1.85
C TYR A 36 -0.54 15.89 -0.31
N ILE A 37 -1.33 14.98 0.28
CA ILE A 37 -1.36 14.74 1.73
C ILE A 37 -0.06 14.05 2.15
N ASN A 38 0.38 13.05 1.39
CA ASN A 38 1.67 12.39 1.61
C ASN A 38 2.84 13.39 1.50
N GLU A 39 2.76 14.38 0.57
CA GLU A 39 3.72 15.47 0.48
C GLU A 39 3.76 16.30 1.77
N GLN A 40 2.59 16.71 2.27
CA GLN A 40 2.49 17.51 3.49
C GLN A 40 3.10 16.78 4.68
N GLU A 41 2.72 15.52 4.90
CA GLU A 41 3.25 14.69 5.98
C GLU A 41 4.76 14.46 5.86
N ALA A 42 5.28 14.20 4.65
CA ALA A 42 6.71 14.04 4.43
C ALA A 42 7.47 15.35 4.69
N CYS A 43 6.91 16.49 4.28
CA CYS A 43 7.47 17.82 4.55
C CYS A 43 7.45 18.20 6.04
N GLU A 44 6.48 17.71 6.80
CA GLU A 44 6.43 17.90 8.25
C GLU A 44 7.46 17.01 8.96
N ARG A 45 7.61 15.76 8.53
CA ARG A 45 8.64 14.84 9.07
C ARG A 45 10.08 15.27 8.74
N HIS A 46 10.27 15.86 7.56
CA HIS A 46 11.59 16.27 7.05
C HIS A 46 11.56 17.73 6.54
N PRO A 47 11.43 18.74 7.42
CA PRO A 47 11.25 20.15 7.02
C PRO A 47 12.37 20.69 6.12
N TYR A 48 13.59 20.22 6.31
CA TYR A 48 14.78 20.60 5.54
C TYR A 48 14.80 19.96 4.15
N LEU A 49 14.08 18.87 3.90
CA LEU A 49 13.92 18.25 2.58
C LEU A 49 12.69 18.76 1.81
N ARG A 50 11.92 19.69 2.36
CA ARG A 50 10.67 20.21 1.79
C ARG A 50 10.75 20.52 0.29
N LYS A 51 11.82 21.20 -0.14
CA LYS A 51 12.00 21.55 -1.57
C LYS A 51 12.17 20.31 -2.43
N LYS A 52 12.98 19.35 -1.98
CA LYS A 52 13.25 18.09 -2.69
C LYS A 52 12.00 17.20 -2.74
N ILE A 53 11.30 17.07 -1.63
CA ILE A 53 10.03 16.31 -1.55
C ILE A 53 9.01 16.85 -2.55
N LYS A 54 8.82 18.18 -2.58
CA LYS A 54 7.91 18.83 -3.53
C LYS A 54 8.32 18.62 -4.99
N GLU A 55 9.63 18.66 -5.27
CA GLU A 55 10.15 18.40 -6.62
C GLU A 55 9.84 16.97 -7.06
N ILE A 56 10.09 15.97 -6.20
CA ILE A 56 9.84 14.56 -6.49
C ILE A 56 8.36 14.29 -6.75
N LEU A 57 7.47 14.81 -5.90
CA LEU A 57 6.04 14.49 -5.97
C LEU A 57 5.24 15.36 -6.95
N ARG A 58 5.82 16.43 -7.48
CA ARG A 58 5.12 17.41 -8.32
C ARG A 58 4.32 16.76 -9.46
N LYS A 59 4.96 15.90 -10.26
CA LYS A 59 4.30 15.25 -11.41
C LYS A 59 3.15 14.33 -10.97
N GLY A 60 3.31 13.62 -9.86
CA GLY A 60 2.27 12.76 -9.30
C GLY A 60 1.05 13.56 -8.82
N ILE A 61 1.28 14.69 -8.17
CA ILE A 61 0.22 15.60 -7.71
C ILE A 61 -0.52 16.23 -8.92
N GLU A 62 0.21 16.64 -9.95
CA GLU A 62 -0.38 17.15 -11.19
C GLU A 62 -1.23 16.07 -11.87
N PHE A 63 -0.74 14.82 -11.91
CA PHE A 63 -1.48 13.69 -12.44
C PHE A 63 -2.78 13.41 -11.68
N GLU A 64 -2.73 13.39 -10.34
CA GLU A 64 -3.94 13.21 -9.52
C GLU A 64 -4.98 14.29 -9.77
N LYS A 65 -4.57 15.55 -9.85
CA LYS A 65 -5.48 16.68 -10.14
C LYS A 65 -6.18 16.53 -11.49
N GLU A 66 -5.41 16.16 -12.52
CA GLU A 66 -5.98 15.93 -13.84
C GLU A 66 -6.92 14.72 -13.89
N LEU A 67 -6.68 13.71 -13.05
CA LEU A 67 -7.63 12.61 -12.90
C LEU A 67 -8.91 13.07 -12.19
N ASP A 68 -8.80 13.90 -11.15
CA ASP A 68 -9.97 14.47 -10.46
C ASP A 68 -10.87 15.29 -11.40
N GLU A 69 -10.28 15.99 -12.39
CA GLU A 69 -11.02 16.74 -13.39
C GLU A 69 -11.65 15.84 -14.47
N ALA A 70 -10.97 14.77 -14.85
CA ALA A 70 -11.39 13.90 -15.96
C ALA A 70 -12.30 12.73 -15.53
N VAL A 71 -12.21 12.28 -14.29
CA VAL A 71 -12.87 11.08 -13.80
C VAL A 71 -14.12 11.41 -12.98
N HIS A 72 -15.26 11.07 -13.57
CA HIS A 72 -16.55 11.14 -12.89
C HIS A 72 -16.97 9.74 -12.44
N VAL A 73 -17.14 9.55 -11.14
CA VAL A 73 -17.49 8.27 -10.54
C VAL A 73 -18.84 8.31 -9.84
N ASP A 74 -19.52 7.19 -9.83
CA ASP A 74 -20.61 6.94 -8.90
C ASP A 74 -20.03 6.80 -7.50
N GLU A 75 -20.38 7.74 -6.61
CA GLU A 75 -19.85 7.78 -5.25
C GLU A 75 -20.25 6.54 -4.43
N SER A 76 -21.42 5.95 -4.70
CA SER A 76 -21.85 4.74 -4.00
C SER A 76 -21.01 3.53 -4.39
N GLU A 77 -20.62 3.40 -5.67
CA GLU A 77 -19.71 2.36 -6.15
C GLU A 77 -18.29 2.58 -5.61
N LEU A 78 -17.83 3.84 -5.61
CA LEU A 78 -16.53 4.19 -5.04
C LEU A 78 -16.43 3.78 -3.57
N GLN A 79 -17.43 4.15 -2.77
CA GLN A 79 -17.45 3.81 -1.35
C GLN A 79 -17.60 2.31 -1.12
N TYR A 80 -18.45 1.60 -1.88
CA TYR A 80 -18.63 0.16 -1.73
C TYR A 80 -17.34 -0.61 -2.01
N PHE A 81 -16.68 -0.32 -3.13
CA PHE A 81 -15.51 -1.08 -3.56
C PHE A 81 -14.22 -0.65 -2.88
N PHE A 82 -13.99 0.65 -2.68
CA PHE A 82 -12.68 1.17 -2.33
C PHE A 82 -12.57 1.71 -0.90
N LYS A 83 -13.69 1.91 -0.19
CA LYS A 83 -13.61 2.28 1.22
C LYS A 83 -13.00 1.16 2.05
N ASP A 84 -12.02 1.50 2.90
CA ASP A 84 -11.39 0.54 3.78
C ASP A 84 -12.37 -0.05 4.79
N LEU A 85 -12.45 -1.36 4.83
CA LEU A 85 -13.19 -2.16 5.80
C LEU A 85 -12.37 -2.37 7.08
N SER A 86 -11.06 -2.42 6.93
CA SER A 86 -10.03 -2.45 7.97
C SER A 86 -8.75 -1.87 7.38
N THR A 87 -7.67 -1.79 8.16
CA THR A 87 -6.38 -1.27 7.67
C THR A 87 -5.96 -1.94 6.36
N ASN A 88 -5.87 -1.17 5.29
CA ASN A 88 -5.48 -1.61 3.94
C ASN A 88 -6.31 -2.79 3.40
N CYS A 89 -7.58 -2.88 3.72
CA CYS A 89 -8.47 -3.92 3.21
C CYS A 89 -9.80 -3.31 2.74
N SER A 90 -10.04 -3.34 1.44
CA SER A 90 -11.30 -2.95 0.81
C SER A 90 -11.83 -4.09 -0.06
N ILE A 91 -13.09 -4.02 -0.49
CA ILE A 91 -13.68 -5.02 -1.40
C ILE A 91 -12.87 -5.12 -2.69
N ALA A 92 -12.52 -3.99 -3.30
CA ALA A 92 -11.71 -3.99 -4.51
C ALA A 92 -10.34 -4.65 -4.28
N ARG A 93 -9.67 -4.36 -3.15
CA ARG A 93 -8.40 -5.00 -2.82
C ARG A 93 -8.54 -6.51 -2.67
N MET A 94 -9.57 -6.99 -2.03
CA MET A 94 -9.85 -8.43 -1.91
C MET A 94 -10.07 -9.10 -3.27
N LEU A 95 -10.67 -8.41 -4.24
CA LEU A 95 -10.93 -8.93 -5.57
C LEU A 95 -9.70 -8.85 -6.49
N ILE A 96 -8.95 -7.74 -6.47
CA ILE A 96 -7.87 -7.48 -7.42
C ILE A 96 -6.51 -7.98 -6.93
N MET A 97 -6.17 -7.74 -5.66
CA MET A 97 -4.84 -8.06 -5.12
C MET A 97 -4.76 -9.48 -4.55
N PRO A 98 -3.62 -10.15 -4.52
CA PRO A 98 -2.37 -9.74 -5.13
C PRO A 98 -2.41 -9.87 -6.66
N TYR A 99 -1.83 -8.90 -7.33
CA TYR A 99 -1.85 -8.83 -8.79
C TYR A 99 -1.01 -9.93 -9.47
N THR A 100 0.22 -10.13 -8.98
CA THR A 100 1.14 -11.16 -9.54
C THR A 100 0.63 -12.58 -9.37
N PHE A 101 -0.36 -12.76 -8.51
CA PHE A 101 -1.03 -14.04 -8.33
C PHE A 101 -1.77 -14.52 -9.59
N MET A 102 -2.20 -13.58 -10.40
CA MET A 102 -3.01 -13.82 -11.60
C MET A 102 -2.14 -14.01 -12.86
N GLY A 103 -0.83 -14.15 -12.73
CA GLY A 103 0.07 -14.30 -13.86
C GLY A 103 0.37 -12.99 -14.57
N GLU A 104 0.54 -13.04 -15.91
CA GLU A 104 0.92 -11.87 -16.72
C GLU A 104 -0.28 -11.05 -17.23
N ALA A 105 -1.47 -11.23 -16.68
CA ALA A 105 -2.65 -10.49 -17.08
C ALA A 105 -2.51 -8.99 -16.78
N GLN A 106 -1.90 -8.27 -17.70
CA GLN A 106 -1.53 -6.87 -17.55
C GLN A 106 -2.60 -5.92 -18.08
N SER A 107 -3.46 -6.38 -18.98
CA SER A 107 -4.59 -5.60 -19.47
C SER A 107 -5.83 -5.86 -18.63
N GLY A 108 -6.55 -4.79 -18.27
CA GLY A 108 -7.71 -4.88 -17.37
C GLY A 108 -8.74 -5.96 -17.76
N LYS A 109 -8.97 -6.16 -19.08
CA LYS A 109 -9.94 -7.15 -19.56
C LYS A 109 -9.52 -8.59 -19.26
N PHE A 110 -8.27 -8.97 -19.59
CA PHE A 110 -7.75 -10.30 -19.30
C PHE A 110 -7.73 -10.57 -17.79
N PHE A 111 -7.40 -9.58 -17.00
CA PHE A 111 -7.36 -9.68 -15.57
C PHE A 111 -8.73 -10.08 -14.98
N PHE A 112 -9.81 -9.40 -15.38
CA PHE A 112 -11.16 -9.74 -14.92
C PHE A 112 -11.65 -11.09 -15.43
N GLU A 113 -11.31 -11.47 -16.66
CA GLU A 113 -11.60 -12.82 -17.19
C GLU A 113 -10.91 -13.92 -16.35
N GLU A 114 -9.65 -13.72 -15.93
CA GLU A 114 -8.96 -14.65 -15.03
C GLU A 114 -9.62 -14.73 -13.65
N LEU A 115 -10.05 -13.60 -13.08
CA LEU A 115 -10.79 -13.58 -11.81
C LEU A 115 -12.07 -14.42 -11.89
N LEU A 116 -12.79 -14.32 -12.99
CA LEU A 116 -14.02 -15.06 -13.21
C LEU A 116 -13.80 -16.57 -13.42
N ASN A 117 -12.64 -16.94 -13.99
CA ASN A 117 -12.27 -18.33 -14.25
C ASN A 117 -11.67 -19.07 -13.04
N MET A 118 -11.40 -18.38 -11.94
CA MET A 118 -10.91 -19.02 -10.71
C MET A 118 -11.93 -19.99 -10.13
N ASN A 119 -11.46 -21.14 -9.62
CA ASN A 119 -12.35 -22.04 -8.88
C ASN A 119 -12.76 -21.44 -7.52
N PRO A 120 -13.91 -21.88 -6.95
CA PRO A 120 -14.43 -21.29 -5.72
C PRO A 120 -13.45 -21.29 -4.53
N GLN A 121 -12.65 -22.33 -4.36
CA GLN A 121 -11.67 -22.41 -3.26
C GLN A 121 -10.55 -21.39 -3.45
N GLN A 122 -10.06 -21.22 -4.68
CA GLN A 122 -9.06 -20.20 -4.99
C GLN A 122 -9.59 -18.79 -4.77
N ARG A 123 -10.85 -18.53 -5.17
CA ARG A 123 -11.53 -17.24 -4.93
C ARG A 123 -11.54 -16.88 -3.45
N ILE A 124 -12.02 -17.80 -2.60
CA ILE A 124 -12.08 -17.59 -1.15
C ILE A 124 -10.70 -17.36 -0.57
N LYS A 125 -9.72 -18.20 -0.90
CA LYS A 125 -8.34 -18.05 -0.43
C LYS A 125 -7.74 -16.71 -0.82
N LYS A 126 -7.94 -16.29 -2.09
CA LYS A 126 -7.49 -14.99 -2.58
C LYS A 126 -8.10 -13.84 -1.81
N MET A 127 -9.40 -13.82 -1.62
CA MET A 127 -10.10 -12.76 -0.89
C MET A 127 -9.64 -12.65 0.55
N CYS A 128 -9.35 -13.78 1.20
CA CYS A 128 -8.92 -13.81 2.60
C CYS A 128 -7.44 -13.52 2.82
N CYS A 129 -6.58 -13.65 1.80
CA CYS A 129 -5.12 -13.49 1.98
C CYS A 129 -4.70 -12.09 2.47
N HIS A 130 -5.53 -11.06 2.27
CA HIS A 130 -5.33 -9.71 2.77
C HIS A 130 -5.93 -9.45 4.16
N MET A 131 -6.64 -10.43 4.73
CA MET A 131 -7.26 -10.28 6.04
C MET A 131 -6.29 -10.71 7.14
N GLN A 132 -6.38 -10.04 8.29
CA GLN A 132 -5.53 -10.35 9.45
C GLN A 132 -5.75 -11.79 9.96
N ASN A 133 -4.65 -12.46 10.29
CA ASN A 133 -4.64 -13.81 10.88
C ASN A 133 -5.25 -14.91 9.99
N PHE A 134 -5.23 -14.74 8.68
CA PHE A 134 -5.68 -15.79 7.77
C PHE A 134 -4.67 -16.95 7.74
N ASP A 135 -5.10 -18.14 8.14
CA ASP A 135 -4.31 -19.36 8.04
C ASP A 135 -4.59 -20.05 6.70
N SER A 136 -3.69 -19.86 5.76
CA SER A 136 -3.76 -20.44 4.42
C SER A 136 -3.61 -21.96 4.34
N SER A 137 -3.18 -22.60 5.44
CA SER A 137 -2.98 -24.08 5.49
C SER A 137 -4.30 -24.84 5.61
N GLN A 138 -5.38 -24.17 5.99
CA GLN A 138 -6.69 -24.77 6.15
C GLN A 138 -7.45 -24.83 4.83
N ASN A 139 -8.26 -25.89 4.64
CA ASN A 139 -9.25 -25.92 3.58
C ASN A 139 -10.40 -24.99 3.96
N PHE A 140 -10.53 -23.91 3.21
CA PHE A 140 -11.57 -22.92 3.39
C PHE A 140 -12.69 -23.17 2.40
N ASP A 141 -13.87 -23.48 2.92
CA ASP A 141 -15.14 -23.40 2.21
C ASP A 141 -15.91 -22.13 2.61
N TYR A 142 -17.08 -21.96 2.07
CA TYR A 142 -17.89 -20.77 2.35
C TYR A 142 -18.32 -20.67 3.83
N GLU A 143 -18.62 -21.78 4.48
CA GLU A 143 -19.01 -21.83 5.89
C GLU A 143 -17.87 -21.39 6.79
N SER A 144 -16.68 -21.93 6.57
CA SER A 144 -15.44 -21.54 7.26
C SER A 144 -15.11 -20.07 7.03
N LEU A 145 -15.37 -19.53 5.82
CA LEU A 145 -15.21 -18.11 5.52
C LEU A 145 -16.13 -17.25 6.39
N VAL A 146 -17.41 -17.60 6.45
CA VAL A 146 -18.39 -16.84 7.26
C VAL A 146 -17.99 -16.84 8.73
N GLU A 147 -17.62 -18.01 9.28
CA GLU A 147 -17.11 -18.08 10.66
C GLU A 147 -15.88 -17.22 10.90
N TYR A 148 -14.94 -17.22 9.96
CA TYR A 148 -13.74 -16.41 10.05
C TYR A 148 -14.07 -14.92 10.01
N VAL A 149 -14.87 -14.47 9.05
CA VAL A 149 -15.29 -13.07 8.92
C VAL A 149 -16.03 -12.58 10.16
N MET A 150 -16.89 -13.42 10.75
CA MET A 150 -17.62 -13.06 11.97
C MET A 150 -16.70 -12.85 13.18
N LYS A 151 -15.51 -13.44 13.21
CA LYS A 151 -14.50 -13.25 14.27
C LYS A 151 -13.60 -12.02 14.06
N LEU A 152 -13.60 -11.39 12.87
CA LEU A 152 -12.78 -10.22 12.59
C LEU A 152 -13.17 -9.02 13.50
N PRO A 153 -12.20 -8.21 13.96
CA PRO A 153 -12.44 -7.05 14.80
C PRO A 153 -12.89 -5.81 13.97
N ILE A 154 -13.88 -5.98 13.11
CA ILE A 154 -14.44 -4.94 12.23
C ILE A 154 -15.94 -4.78 12.49
N SER A 155 -16.53 -3.71 11.94
CA SER A 155 -17.96 -3.43 12.13
C SER A 155 -18.84 -4.54 11.53
N GLY A 156 -20.05 -4.71 12.07
CA GLY A 156 -21.02 -5.69 11.55
C GLY A 156 -21.37 -5.44 10.08
N MET A 157 -21.46 -4.17 9.67
CA MET A 157 -21.72 -3.81 8.27
C MET A 157 -20.55 -4.23 7.37
N ASN A 158 -19.31 -4.02 7.78
CA ASN A 158 -18.14 -4.45 7.01
C ASN A 158 -18.10 -5.99 6.89
N LYS A 159 -18.45 -6.73 7.95
CA LYS A 159 -18.58 -8.19 7.89
C LYS A 159 -19.61 -8.62 6.86
N LEU A 160 -20.79 -7.99 6.85
CA LEU A 160 -21.83 -8.27 5.87
C LEU A 160 -21.39 -7.97 4.44
N SER A 161 -20.69 -6.86 4.21
CA SER A 161 -20.14 -6.52 2.89
C SER A 161 -19.16 -7.57 2.37
N ILE A 162 -18.30 -8.12 3.24
CA ILE A 162 -17.37 -9.18 2.87
C ILE A 162 -18.13 -10.47 2.51
N VAL A 163 -19.07 -10.90 3.33
CA VAL A 163 -19.88 -12.12 3.10
C VAL A 163 -20.71 -11.96 1.83
N GLU A 164 -21.33 -10.81 1.63
CA GLU A 164 -22.09 -10.48 0.42
C GLU A 164 -21.21 -10.53 -0.82
N CYS A 165 -20.05 -9.90 -0.77
CA CYS A 165 -19.08 -9.91 -1.87
C CYS A 165 -18.67 -11.34 -2.24
N CYS A 166 -18.39 -12.20 -1.26
CA CYS A 166 -18.04 -13.60 -1.49
C CYS A 166 -19.18 -14.40 -2.08
N SER A 167 -20.43 -14.17 -1.60
CA SER A 167 -21.63 -14.85 -2.09
C SER A 167 -21.95 -14.51 -3.54
N ASN A 168 -21.70 -13.26 -3.93
CA ASN A 168 -21.99 -12.70 -5.25
C ASN A 168 -20.69 -12.39 -6.02
N TYR A 169 -19.67 -13.22 -5.86
CA TYR A 169 -18.32 -12.97 -6.37
C TYR A 169 -18.27 -12.55 -7.84
N GLU A 170 -18.89 -13.35 -8.72
CA GLU A 170 -18.87 -13.10 -10.16
C GLU A 170 -19.58 -11.78 -10.51
N GLN A 171 -20.72 -11.54 -9.89
CA GLN A 171 -21.47 -10.30 -10.08
C GLN A 171 -20.68 -9.08 -9.62
N ASN A 172 -19.99 -9.17 -8.48
CA ASN A 172 -19.14 -8.09 -7.98
C ASN A 172 -17.89 -7.89 -8.84
N CYS A 173 -17.28 -8.95 -9.38
CA CYS A 173 -16.19 -8.81 -10.36
C CYS A 173 -16.64 -8.06 -11.61
N MET A 174 -17.79 -8.45 -12.21
CA MET A 174 -18.33 -7.78 -13.39
C MET A 174 -18.73 -6.32 -13.11
N ARG A 175 -19.25 -6.06 -11.92
CA ARG A 175 -19.63 -4.71 -11.48
C ARG A 175 -18.38 -3.83 -11.29
N LEU A 176 -17.34 -4.36 -10.66
CA LEU A 176 -16.04 -3.68 -10.50
C LEU A 176 -15.36 -3.41 -11.84
N GLU A 177 -15.35 -4.41 -12.76
CA GLU A 177 -14.84 -4.23 -14.12
C GLU A 177 -15.54 -3.08 -14.85
N ARG A 178 -16.89 -3.07 -14.81
CA ARG A 178 -17.67 -2.01 -15.46
C ARG A 178 -17.37 -0.64 -14.86
N PHE A 179 -17.17 -0.57 -13.56
CA PHE A 179 -16.83 0.65 -12.86
C PHE A 179 -15.42 1.13 -13.21
N MET A 180 -14.42 0.24 -13.20
CA MET A 180 -13.02 0.60 -13.40
C MET A 180 -12.62 0.80 -14.87
N SER A 181 -13.14 0.02 -15.80
CA SER A 181 -12.65 -0.01 -17.19
C SER A 181 -12.62 1.35 -17.90
N PRO A 182 -13.62 2.25 -17.77
CA PRO A 182 -13.54 3.56 -18.37
C PRO A 182 -12.44 4.43 -17.74
N ILE A 183 -12.19 4.27 -16.43
CA ILE A 183 -11.18 5.02 -15.69
C ILE A 183 -9.78 4.54 -16.05
N VAL A 184 -9.60 3.21 -16.16
CA VAL A 184 -8.33 2.60 -16.60
C VAL A 184 -7.88 3.18 -17.94
N LYS A 185 -8.79 3.40 -18.90
CA LYS A 185 -8.46 4.02 -20.19
C LYS A 185 -7.96 5.45 -20.04
N ILE A 186 -8.62 6.26 -19.18
CA ILE A 186 -8.21 7.65 -18.92
C ILE A 186 -6.82 7.66 -18.25
N VAL A 187 -6.59 6.77 -17.32
CA VAL A 187 -5.29 6.62 -16.65
C VAL A 187 -4.22 6.21 -17.65
N ASP A 188 -4.46 5.18 -18.46
CA ASP A 188 -3.52 4.65 -19.46
C ASP A 188 -3.04 5.75 -20.43
N GLU A 189 -3.98 6.54 -20.98
CA GLU A 189 -3.65 7.66 -21.85
C GLU A 189 -2.74 8.71 -21.18
N LYS A 190 -2.87 8.89 -19.87
CA LYS A 190 -2.08 9.86 -19.11
C LYS A 190 -0.75 9.34 -18.61
N LEU A 191 -0.55 8.01 -18.56
CA LEU A 191 0.69 7.40 -18.07
C LEU A 191 1.89 7.60 -19.02
N VAL A 192 1.67 7.83 -20.30
CA VAL A 192 2.72 8.01 -21.32
C VAL A 192 3.74 9.09 -20.90
N ARG A 193 3.31 10.13 -20.22
CA ARG A 193 4.20 11.21 -19.74
C ARG A 193 5.23 10.78 -18.70
N PHE A 194 5.09 9.61 -18.10
CA PHE A 194 6.00 9.07 -17.10
C PHE A 194 7.05 8.10 -17.66
N GLU A 195 7.10 7.86 -18.97
CA GLU A 195 8.04 6.92 -19.58
C GLU A 195 9.50 7.18 -19.20
N GLU A 196 9.91 8.45 -19.22
CA GLU A 196 11.30 8.80 -18.84
C GLU A 196 11.55 8.66 -17.34
N ASP A 197 10.54 8.91 -16.51
CA ASP A 197 10.65 8.72 -15.06
C ASP A 197 10.75 7.23 -14.74
N VAL A 198 10.01 6.37 -15.45
CA VAL A 198 10.10 4.91 -15.31
C VAL A 198 11.46 4.39 -15.77
N LYS A 199 12.00 4.87 -16.90
CA LYS A 199 13.36 4.51 -17.36
C LYS A 199 14.43 4.94 -16.35
N LYS A 200 14.26 6.10 -15.71
CA LYS A 200 15.15 6.53 -14.63
C LYS A 200 15.02 5.60 -13.43
N TRP A 201 13.79 5.30 -13.00
CA TRP A 201 13.49 4.40 -11.90
C TRP A 201 14.09 3.00 -12.14
N GLU A 202 13.97 2.45 -13.35
CA GLU A 202 14.56 1.16 -13.72
C GLU A 202 16.08 1.16 -13.49
N ARG A 203 16.79 2.19 -14.00
CA ARG A 203 18.24 2.33 -13.77
C ARG A 203 18.55 2.42 -12.28
N ASP A 204 17.79 3.20 -11.53
CA ASP A 204 17.96 3.37 -10.08
C ASP A 204 17.82 2.01 -9.34
N ILE A 205 16.83 1.19 -9.69
CA ILE A 205 16.64 -0.14 -9.10
C ILE A 205 17.75 -1.12 -9.51
N GLN A 206 18.19 -1.09 -10.76
CA GLN A 206 19.31 -1.92 -11.23
C GLN A 206 20.62 -1.56 -10.50
N GLU A 207 20.90 -0.27 -10.25
CA GLU A 207 22.06 0.18 -9.50
C GLU A 207 21.99 -0.17 -8.01
N ILE A 208 20.81 -0.14 -7.40
CA ILE A 208 20.58 -0.59 -6.02
C ILE A 208 20.90 -2.09 -5.88
N GLY A 209 20.55 -2.90 -6.87
CA GLY A 209 20.72 -4.34 -6.86
C GLY A 209 19.78 -5.03 -5.86
N ASP A 210 20.21 -5.29 -4.63
CA ASP A 210 19.36 -5.89 -3.59
C ASP A 210 18.50 -4.83 -2.88
N VAL A 211 17.27 -4.66 -3.37
CA VAL A 211 16.31 -3.68 -2.85
C VAL A 211 15.94 -3.96 -1.39
N CYS A 212 15.82 -5.21 -0.98
CA CYS A 212 15.46 -5.54 0.41
C CYS A 212 16.58 -5.16 1.40
N THR A 213 17.83 -5.43 1.03
CA THR A 213 18.98 -4.98 1.81
C THR A 213 19.05 -3.46 1.83
N TYR A 214 18.89 -2.81 0.68
CA TYR A 214 18.90 -1.35 0.58
C TYR A 214 17.83 -0.71 1.46
N VAL A 215 16.58 -1.20 1.41
CA VAL A 215 15.48 -0.71 2.28
C VAL A 215 15.83 -0.90 3.75
N SER A 216 16.37 -2.07 4.12
CA SER A 216 16.72 -2.38 5.51
C SER A 216 17.85 -1.49 6.05
N GLU A 217 18.80 -1.11 5.20
CA GLU A 217 19.94 -0.25 5.57
C GLU A 217 19.54 1.23 5.67
N HIS A 218 18.64 1.70 4.80
CA HIS A 218 18.24 3.12 4.71
C HIS A 218 16.94 3.43 5.47
N SER A 219 16.20 2.40 5.90
CA SER A 219 15.03 2.51 6.75
C SER A 219 15.20 1.63 7.99
N ARG A 220 14.28 1.72 8.94
CA ARG A 220 14.24 0.81 10.10
C ARG A 220 13.36 -0.43 9.85
N LEU A 221 12.94 -0.64 8.61
CA LEU A 221 12.09 -1.75 8.22
C LEU A 221 12.92 -3.04 8.11
N LYS A 222 12.46 -4.08 8.77
CA LYS A 222 13.00 -5.43 8.55
C LYS A 222 12.24 -6.07 7.41
N MET A 223 12.92 -6.25 6.29
CA MET A 223 12.31 -6.89 5.14
C MET A 223 12.11 -8.39 5.38
N PRO A 224 10.94 -8.95 5.05
CA PRO A 224 10.71 -10.39 5.13
C PRO A 224 11.55 -11.12 4.08
N LYS A 225 11.88 -12.40 4.36
CA LYS A 225 12.49 -13.28 3.36
C LYS A 225 11.40 -13.76 2.40
N CYS A 226 11.29 -13.10 1.27
CA CYS A 226 10.20 -13.29 0.32
C CYS A 226 10.72 -13.06 -1.09
N ASP A 227 10.20 -13.80 -2.07
CA ASP A 227 10.48 -13.55 -3.48
C ASP A 227 9.54 -12.44 -3.95
N PHE A 228 10.07 -11.23 -4.08
CA PHE A 228 9.28 -10.08 -4.49
C PHE A 228 9.29 -9.87 -6.01
N THR A 229 8.14 -9.48 -6.56
CA THR A 229 8.07 -8.78 -7.83
C THR A 229 7.97 -7.29 -7.56
N ILE A 230 8.85 -6.50 -8.18
CA ILE A 230 8.99 -5.06 -7.91
C ILE A 230 8.37 -4.29 -9.07
N PHE A 231 7.53 -3.32 -8.74
CA PHE A 231 6.80 -2.47 -9.68
C PHE A 231 7.08 -0.99 -9.42
N PRO A 232 7.15 -0.14 -10.46
CA PRO A 232 7.07 1.30 -10.30
C PRO A 232 5.66 1.72 -9.90
N SER A 233 5.53 2.82 -9.15
CA SER A 233 4.24 3.41 -8.80
C SER A 233 4.32 4.92 -8.72
N ILE A 234 3.30 5.61 -9.24
CA ILE A 234 3.14 7.05 -9.12
C ILE A 234 2.57 7.39 -7.74
N HIS A 235 1.54 6.66 -7.31
CA HIS A 235 0.82 6.95 -6.08
C HIS A 235 1.65 6.72 -4.82
N ASN A 236 2.57 5.76 -4.83
CA ASN A 236 3.50 5.57 -3.72
C ASN A 236 4.59 6.66 -3.65
N GLY A 237 4.81 7.42 -4.71
CA GLY A 237 5.63 8.62 -4.76
C GLY A 237 7.03 8.48 -4.15
N LEU A 238 7.14 8.69 -2.84
CA LEU A 238 8.37 8.60 -2.07
C LEU A 238 8.55 7.25 -1.37
N MET A 239 7.50 6.47 -1.28
CA MET A 239 7.39 5.36 -0.35
C MET A 239 7.43 4.00 -1.06
N LEU A 240 7.41 3.00 -0.24
CA LEU A 240 7.29 1.61 -0.61
C LEU A 240 5.97 1.09 -0.04
N ALA A 241 5.16 0.48 -0.89
CA ALA A 241 4.08 -0.39 -0.46
C ALA A 241 4.44 -1.83 -0.78
N MET A 242 4.11 -2.76 0.09
CA MET A 242 4.37 -4.18 -0.13
C MET A 242 3.25 -5.04 0.43
N SER A 243 2.99 -6.14 -0.26
CA SER A 243 2.18 -7.24 0.24
C SER A 243 2.91 -8.55 -0.02
N TYR A 244 2.73 -9.54 0.85
CA TYR A 244 3.34 -10.85 0.71
C TYR A 244 2.43 -11.94 1.27
N TRP A 245 2.56 -13.14 0.73
CA TRP A 245 1.72 -14.29 1.05
C TRP A 245 2.50 -15.60 0.95
N ASP A 246 1.97 -16.64 1.57
CA ASP A 246 2.51 -17.99 1.45
C ASP A 246 2.25 -18.55 0.03
N LYS A 247 3.30 -18.96 -0.67
CA LYS A 247 3.21 -19.57 -2.01
C LYS A 247 2.28 -20.78 -2.09
N ARG A 248 2.07 -21.47 -0.98
CA ARG A 248 1.14 -22.62 -0.91
C ARG A 248 -0.30 -22.23 -1.24
N ILE A 249 -0.67 -20.97 -0.98
CA ILE A 249 -2.02 -20.46 -1.29
C ILE A 249 -2.26 -20.44 -2.80
N CYS A 250 -1.21 -20.09 -3.54
CA CYS A 250 -1.29 -19.69 -4.94
C CYS A 250 -0.92 -20.80 -5.91
N ILE A 251 0.25 -21.38 -5.67
CA ILE A 251 0.90 -22.30 -6.60
C ILE A 251 1.25 -23.64 -5.96
N GLY A 252 0.86 -23.86 -4.69
CA GLY A 252 1.13 -25.10 -3.98
C GLY A 252 2.60 -25.32 -3.56
N GLU A 253 3.48 -24.35 -3.80
CA GLU A 253 4.90 -24.43 -3.46
C GLU A 253 5.17 -23.89 -2.04
N LYS A 254 6.28 -24.35 -1.44
CA LYS A 254 6.73 -23.78 -0.16
C LYS A 254 7.46 -22.48 -0.38
N GLY A 255 7.22 -21.51 0.47
CA GLY A 255 7.92 -20.22 0.44
C GLY A 255 6.99 -19.03 0.57
N CYS A 256 7.57 -17.85 0.45
CA CYS A 256 6.88 -16.57 0.46
C CYS A 256 7.03 -15.91 -0.91
N ALA A 257 5.93 -15.41 -1.45
CA ALA A 257 5.94 -14.53 -2.61
C ALA A 257 5.32 -13.18 -2.22
N GLY A 258 5.67 -12.13 -2.94
CA GLY A 258 5.15 -10.80 -2.64
C GLY A 258 5.27 -9.84 -3.81
N GLU A 259 4.62 -8.74 -3.64
CA GLU A 259 4.64 -7.59 -4.54
C GLU A 259 5.17 -6.38 -3.78
N MET A 260 5.99 -5.59 -4.45
CA MET A 260 6.58 -4.38 -3.90
C MET A 260 6.40 -3.25 -4.90
N TRP A 261 5.64 -2.25 -4.53
CA TRP A 261 5.45 -1.03 -5.33
C TRP A 261 6.35 0.06 -4.77
N LEU A 262 7.31 0.50 -5.58
CA LEU A 262 8.25 1.56 -5.24
C LEU A 262 7.88 2.83 -5.99
N GLY A 263 7.75 3.91 -5.26
CA GLY A 263 7.53 5.22 -5.84
C GLY A 263 8.62 5.62 -6.83
N LEU A 264 8.27 6.35 -7.89
CA LEU A 264 9.23 6.80 -8.91
C LEU A 264 10.38 7.65 -8.34
N GLY A 265 10.16 8.29 -7.20
CA GLY A 265 11.17 9.06 -6.48
C GLY A 265 11.78 8.38 -5.26
N PHE A 266 11.53 7.08 -5.09
CA PHE A 266 11.93 6.32 -3.91
C PHE A 266 13.42 6.45 -3.57
N ARG A 267 14.32 6.19 -4.53
CA ARG A 267 15.78 6.30 -4.33
C ARG A 267 16.20 7.69 -3.93
N ASP A 268 15.78 8.70 -4.70
CA ASP A 268 16.10 10.11 -4.44
C ASP A 268 15.70 10.54 -3.02
N TYR A 269 14.56 10.06 -2.55
CA TYR A 269 14.07 10.33 -1.20
C TYR A 269 14.89 9.60 -0.14
N MET A 270 15.11 8.29 -0.30
CA MET A 270 15.85 7.48 0.67
C MET A 270 17.27 7.96 0.86
N GLU A 271 17.99 8.28 -0.23
CA GLU A 271 19.33 8.86 -0.17
C GLU A 271 19.33 10.25 0.51
N SER A 272 18.33 11.07 0.21
CA SER A 272 18.20 12.40 0.82
C SER A 272 17.98 12.32 2.34
N VAL A 273 17.18 11.36 2.80
CA VAL A 273 16.94 11.12 4.22
C VAL A 273 18.18 10.53 4.90
N SER A 274 18.89 9.61 4.23
CA SER A 274 20.08 8.94 4.79
C SER A 274 21.27 9.89 4.88
N ASN A 275 21.43 10.80 3.91
CA ASN A 275 22.48 11.81 3.86
C ASN A 275 22.23 12.99 4.81
N GLU A 276 21.11 12.93 5.55
CA GLU A 276 20.80 13.95 6.54
C GLU A 276 21.89 14.03 7.61
N SER A 277 22.48 15.20 7.76
CA SER A 277 23.50 15.41 8.80
C SER A 277 22.91 15.17 10.18
N SER A 278 23.74 14.62 11.09
CA SER A 278 23.35 14.44 12.51
C SER A 278 22.84 15.75 13.13
N THR A 279 23.33 16.88 12.70
CA THR A 279 22.90 18.22 13.12
C THR A 279 21.45 18.51 12.72
N SER A 280 21.04 18.20 11.48
CA SER A 280 19.67 18.41 11.02
C SER A 280 18.68 17.49 11.75
N ARG A 281 19.10 16.25 12.04
CA ARG A 281 18.31 15.33 12.90
C ARG A 281 18.12 15.86 14.31
N VAL A 282 19.20 16.36 14.90
CA VAL A 282 19.17 16.98 16.24
C VAL A 282 18.26 18.22 16.24
N VAL A 283 18.39 19.11 15.25
CA VAL A 283 17.49 20.27 15.11
C VAL A 283 16.04 19.84 14.93
N GLY A 284 15.76 18.79 14.13
CA GLY A 284 14.43 18.23 13.98
C GLY A 284 13.85 17.68 15.29
N ILE A 285 14.68 16.99 16.10
CA ILE A 285 14.29 16.50 17.43
C ILE A 285 13.98 17.69 18.35
N PHE A 286 14.84 18.70 18.39
CA PHE A 286 14.60 19.89 19.21
C PHE A 286 13.37 20.68 18.76
N SER A 287 13.13 20.81 17.46
CA SER A 287 11.91 21.41 16.93
C SER A 287 10.66 20.63 17.32
N GLY A 288 10.71 19.30 17.26
CA GLY A 288 9.61 18.44 17.73
C GLY A 288 9.36 18.52 19.24
N LEU A 289 10.42 18.80 20.03
CA LEU A 289 10.36 18.97 21.48
C LEU A 289 10.07 20.41 21.92
N SER A 290 10.07 21.37 21.04
CA SER A 290 9.75 22.77 21.33
C SER A 290 8.27 23.00 21.68
N ASP A 291 7.41 22.04 21.38
CA ASP A 291 6.03 21.99 21.85
C ASP A 291 6.03 21.46 23.30
N GLU A 292 5.59 22.29 24.24
CA GLU A 292 5.58 21.99 25.67
C GLU A 292 4.78 20.71 26.00
N ILE A 293 3.68 20.49 25.30
CA ILE A 293 2.85 19.30 25.47
C ILE A 293 3.59 18.04 25.01
N ARG A 294 4.27 18.07 23.87
CA ARG A 294 5.07 16.95 23.38
C ARG A 294 6.22 16.62 24.32
N PHE A 295 6.88 17.63 24.85
CA PHE A 295 7.95 17.45 25.83
C PHE A 295 7.45 16.79 27.11
N GLU A 296 6.33 17.26 27.68
CA GLU A 296 5.73 16.69 28.87
C GLU A 296 5.19 15.26 28.64
N ILE A 297 4.66 14.94 27.44
CA ILE A 297 4.30 13.58 27.07
C ILE A 297 5.52 12.66 27.09
N LEU A 298 6.63 13.06 26.46
CA LEU A 298 7.88 12.29 26.45
C LEU A 298 8.44 12.06 27.84
N LYS A 299 8.41 13.08 28.69
CA LYS A 299 8.83 13.00 30.09
C LYS A 299 7.95 12.02 30.89
N ALA A 300 6.63 12.04 30.66
CA ALA A 300 5.71 11.09 31.28
C ALA A 300 5.95 9.64 30.83
N ILE A 301 6.20 9.42 29.53
CA ILE A 301 6.54 8.10 28.98
C ILE A 301 7.88 7.62 29.57
N ALA A 302 8.90 8.48 29.64
CA ALA A 302 10.20 8.13 30.20
C ALA A 302 10.11 7.71 31.68
N GLN A 303 9.24 8.34 32.46
CA GLN A 303 9.02 8.00 33.86
C GLN A 303 8.27 6.67 34.06
N ARG A 304 7.31 6.35 33.18
CA ARG A 304 6.44 5.16 33.30
C ARG A 304 6.89 3.97 32.44
N LYS A 305 7.92 4.15 31.61
CA LYS A 305 8.45 3.20 30.60
C LYS A 305 7.49 2.89 29.45
N THR A 306 6.17 2.92 29.64
CA THR A 306 5.15 2.72 28.60
C THR A 306 3.89 3.51 28.95
N MET A 307 3.24 4.09 27.94
CA MET A 307 1.89 4.68 28.04
C MET A 307 1.15 4.38 26.73
N SER A 308 -0.12 4.00 26.84
CA SER A 308 -1.00 3.85 25.68
C SER A 308 -1.45 5.22 25.18
N GLY A 309 -1.84 5.31 23.88
CA GLY A 309 -2.40 6.55 23.33
C GLY A 309 -3.65 7.06 24.08
N GLY A 310 -4.46 6.16 24.64
CA GLY A 310 -5.60 6.53 25.50
C GLY A 310 -5.16 7.20 26.81
N GLU A 311 -4.19 6.62 27.49
CA GLU A 311 -3.65 7.21 28.75
C GLU A 311 -2.99 8.57 28.52
N ILE A 312 -2.36 8.76 27.35
CA ILE A 312 -1.79 10.06 26.97
C ILE A 312 -2.94 11.07 26.73
N ALA A 313 -3.95 10.69 25.95
CA ALA A 313 -5.11 11.53 25.68
C ALA A 313 -5.77 12.01 26.98
N ASP A 314 -6.06 11.09 27.89
CA ASP A 314 -6.72 11.37 29.17
C ASP A 314 -5.85 12.24 30.08
N LYS A 315 -4.56 11.96 30.17
CA LYS A 315 -3.64 12.69 31.05
C LYS A 315 -3.39 14.12 30.61
N PHE A 316 -3.34 14.37 29.29
CA PHE A 316 -2.98 15.69 28.73
C PHE A 316 -4.18 16.44 28.14
N GLY A 317 -5.40 15.91 28.27
CA GLY A 317 -6.63 16.56 27.78
C GLY A 317 -6.66 16.65 26.24
N LEU A 318 -6.05 15.68 25.56
CA LEU A 318 -5.96 15.63 24.10
C LEU A 318 -7.05 14.74 23.52
N THR A 319 -7.48 15.03 22.29
CA THR A 319 -8.28 14.06 21.55
C THR A 319 -7.39 12.88 21.12
N ARG A 320 -7.94 11.67 21.01
CA ARG A 320 -7.19 10.50 20.52
C ARG A 320 -6.49 10.80 19.19
N GLN A 321 -7.14 11.52 18.31
CA GLN A 321 -6.61 11.94 17.02
C GLN A 321 -5.35 12.83 17.18
N LYS A 322 -5.32 13.74 18.15
CA LYS A 322 -4.14 14.58 18.42
C LYS A 322 -2.95 13.84 19.05
N VAL A 323 -3.17 12.67 19.63
CA VAL A 323 -2.09 11.85 20.21
C VAL A 323 -1.33 11.06 19.15
N PHE A 324 -1.96 10.76 18.01
CA PHE A 324 -1.34 10.03 16.90
C PHE A 324 -0.68 10.95 15.85
N TYR A 325 -0.84 12.26 15.97
CA TYR A 325 -0.12 13.29 15.22
C TYR A 325 1.00 13.89 16.07
#